data_6701e600a80262279ae6d9954ad62b32
#
_entry.id   6701e600a80262279ae6d9954ad62b32
#
_cell.length_a   1.000
_cell.length_b   1.000
_cell.length_c   1.000
_cell.angle_alpha   90.00
_cell.angle_beta   90.00
_cell.angle_gamma   90.00
#
_symmetry.space_group_name_H-M   'P 1'
#
loop_
_entity.id
_entity.type
_entity.pdbx_description
1 polymer ?
#
loop_
_entity_poly.entity_id
_entity_poly.type
_entity_poly.pdbx_seq_one_letter_code
_entity_poly.pdbx_strand_id
1 'polypeptide(L)'
;MGVVVAFNYSAWALRYPEFDNVSAQQAQMYWNEATTYCRNDGGGPVGDANTQTIMLNQLTAHIAYLAVGTAGITPSGAQLGSPGQAPSPLVGRVSSAGEGSVSVSVDNGSQPGSAAWFQQTIYGSAFWALASQFRSFQYRTRTRMGRGW
;
A
#
# COMPACT_ATOMS: atom_id res chain seq x y z
N MET A 1 8.38 14.05 -16.26
CA MET A 1 9.12 12.82 -16.54
C MET A 1 9.39 12.15 -15.19
N GLY A 2 8.99 10.91 -15.03
CA GLY A 2 9.17 10.19 -13.78
C GLY A 2 10.63 9.76 -13.55
N VAL A 3 10.90 9.29 -12.36
CA VAL A 3 12.21 8.80 -11.94
C VAL A 3 12.16 7.31 -11.64
N VAL A 4 13.28 6.63 -11.80
CA VAL A 4 13.46 5.22 -11.43
C VAL A 4 14.34 5.17 -10.19
N VAL A 5 13.90 4.41 -9.18
CA VAL A 5 14.63 4.22 -7.93
C VAL A 5 14.84 2.73 -7.65
N ALA A 6 15.94 2.39 -6.99
CA ALA A 6 16.25 1.03 -6.59
C ALA A 6 15.78 0.77 -5.15
N PHE A 7 15.43 -0.48 -4.86
CA PHE A 7 15.09 -0.90 -3.50
C PHE A 7 16.36 -0.99 -2.63
N ASN A 8 16.27 -0.44 -1.44
CA ASN A 8 17.30 -0.56 -0.41
C ASN A 8 16.67 -1.18 0.84
N TYR A 9 16.89 -2.49 1.02
CA TYR A 9 16.34 -3.23 2.14
C TYR A 9 16.78 -2.67 3.49
N SER A 10 18.06 -2.32 3.65
CA SER A 10 18.58 -1.81 4.93
C SER A 10 17.91 -0.50 5.35
N ALA A 11 17.70 0.41 4.39
CA ALA A 11 16.99 1.65 4.64
C ALA A 11 15.49 1.41 4.92
N TRP A 12 14.88 0.47 4.21
CA TRP A 12 13.48 0.10 4.41
C TRP A 12 13.27 -0.55 5.78
N ALA A 13 14.11 -1.51 6.17
CA ALA A 13 14.05 -2.19 7.47
C ALA A 13 14.30 -1.21 8.64
N LEU A 14 15.20 -0.24 8.46
CA LEU A 14 15.44 0.81 9.45
C LEU A 14 14.20 1.70 9.64
N ARG A 15 13.46 1.98 8.57
CA ARG A 15 12.24 2.81 8.60
C ARG A 15 11.05 2.07 9.16
N TYR A 16 10.99 0.74 8.96
CA TYR A 16 9.89 -0.13 9.34
C TYR A 16 10.40 -1.33 10.15
N PRO A 17 10.89 -1.08 11.39
CA PRO A 17 11.47 -2.13 12.24
C PRO A 17 10.46 -3.21 12.65
N GLU A 18 9.18 -2.94 12.53
CA GLU A 18 8.09 -3.90 12.77
C GLU A 18 8.07 -5.07 11.79
N PHE A 19 8.79 -4.97 10.66
CA PHE A 19 8.94 -6.05 9.68
C PHE A 19 10.30 -6.77 9.80
N ASP A 20 10.85 -6.89 11.00
CA ASP A 20 12.12 -7.57 11.27
C ASP A 20 12.11 -9.06 10.89
N ASN A 21 10.92 -9.66 10.85
CA ASN A 21 10.68 -11.04 10.40
C ASN A 21 10.58 -11.19 8.87
N VAL A 22 10.59 -10.09 8.11
CA VAL A 22 10.58 -10.10 6.66
C VAL A 22 12.02 -10.10 6.13
N SER A 23 12.42 -11.18 5.46
CA SER A 23 13.75 -11.26 4.86
C SER A 23 13.94 -10.27 3.71
N ALA A 24 15.21 -9.97 3.40
CA ALA A 24 15.55 -9.09 2.27
C ALA A 24 14.97 -9.60 0.93
N GLN A 25 14.95 -10.91 0.73
CA GLN A 25 14.37 -11.53 -0.47
C GLN A 25 12.85 -11.35 -0.52
N GLN A 26 12.15 -11.56 0.59
CA GLN A 26 10.70 -11.32 0.66
C GLN A 26 10.37 -9.86 0.44
N ALA A 27 11.10 -8.96 1.09
CA ALA A 27 10.91 -7.51 0.92
C ALA A 27 11.13 -7.08 -0.54
N GLN A 28 12.11 -7.67 -1.24
CA GLN A 28 12.33 -7.43 -2.66
C GLN A 28 11.16 -7.91 -3.52
N MET A 29 10.53 -9.03 -3.18
CA MET A 29 9.33 -9.50 -3.89
C MET A 29 8.16 -8.54 -3.69
N TYR A 30 7.93 -8.07 -2.47
CA TYR A 30 6.89 -7.08 -2.17
C TYR A 30 7.17 -5.73 -2.85
N TRP A 31 8.43 -5.32 -2.95
CA TRP A 31 8.82 -4.16 -3.72
C TRP A 31 8.50 -4.31 -5.21
N ASN A 32 8.82 -5.45 -5.79
CA ASN A 32 8.51 -5.73 -7.19
C ASN A 32 6.99 -5.67 -7.44
N GLU A 33 6.20 -6.23 -6.52
CA GLU A 33 4.74 -6.10 -6.57
C GLU A 33 4.29 -4.65 -6.43
N ALA A 34 4.89 -3.88 -5.52
CA ALA A 34 4.59 -2.46 -5.34
C ALA A 34 4.77 -1.65 -6.63
N THR A 35 5.76 -2.00 -7.46
CA THR A 35 6.00 -1.32 -8.74
C THR A 35 4.87 -1.52 -9.75
N THR A 36 4.00 -2.49 -9.56
CA THR A 36 2.81 -2.69 -10.42
C THR A 36 1.71 -1.67 -10.13
N TYR A 37 1.64 -1.19 -8.89
CA TYR A 37 0.67 -0.17 -8.47
C TYR A 37 1.22 1.26 -8.56
N CYS A 38 2.54 1.41 -8.36
CA CYS A 38 3.23 2.69 -8.45
C CYS A 38 4.40 2.57 -9.44
N ARG A 39 4.22 3.12 -10.65
CA ARG A 39 5.19 2.98 -11.75
C ARG A 39 6.58 3.46 -11.34
N ASN A 40 7.57 2.63 -11.63
CA ASN A 40 8.99 2.88 -11.38
C ASN A 40 9.85 2.70 -12.65
N ASP A 41 9.28 3.01 -13.80
CA ASP A 41 9.89 2.85 -15.13
C ASP A 41 10.31 4.19 -15.78
N GLY A 42 10.26 5.27 -15.02
CA GLY A 42 10.52 6.62 -15.54
C GLY A 42 9.33 7.25 -16.29
N GLY A 43 8.25 6.51 -16.53
CA GLY A 43 7.04 7.00 -17.19
C GLY A 43 5.97 7.54 -16.24
N GLY A 44 6.22 7.52 -14.94
CA GLY A 44 5.27 7.98 -13.93
C GLY A 44 5.25 9.49 -13.75
N PRO A 45 4.29 10.01 -12.96
CA PRO A 45 4.15 11.45 -12.73
C PRO A 45 5.13 12.01 -11.68
N VAL A 46 5.82 11.14 -10.92
CA VAL A 46 6.70 11.54 -9.82
C VAL A 46 8.10 11.76 -10.36
N GLY A 47 8.55 13.00 -10.36
CA GLY A 47 9.87 13.40 -10.86
C GLY A 47 10.96 13.48 -9.80
N ASP A 48 10.61 13.40 -8.52
CA ASP A 48 11.54 13.45 -7.40
C ASP A 48 11.85 12.04 -6.87
N ALA A 49 13.14 11.68 -6.83
CA ALA A 49 13.59 10.36 -6.42
C ALA A 49 13.27 10.04 -4.96
N ASN A 50 13.33 11.03 -4.08
CA ASN A 50 13.02 10.84 -2.67
C ASN A 50 11.53 10.55 -2.48
N THR A 51 10.67 11.31 -3.12
CA THR A 51 9.21 11.10 -3.10
C THR A 51 8.85 9.72 -3.68
N GLN A 52 9.44 9.33 -4.80
CA GLN A 52 9.24 8.02 -5.42
C GLN A 52 9.66 6.88 -4.47
N THR A 53 10.80 7.03 -3.80
CA THR A 53 11.30 6.05 -2.82
C THR A 53 10.34 5.93 -1.63
N ILE A 54 9.86 7.06 -1.10
CA ILE A 54 8.89 7.06 0.02
C ILE A 54 7.61 6.34 -0.38
N MET A 55 7.05 6.64 -1.55
CA MET A 55 5.83 6.02 -2.04
C MET A 55 5.97 4.51 -2.20
N LEU A 56 7.04 4.06 -2.83
CA LEU A 56 7.30 2.63 -3.03
C LEU A 56 7.59 1.91 -1.72
N ASN A 57 8.32 2.53 -0.79
CA ASN A 57 8.58 1.96 0.53
C ASN A 57 7.29 1.79 1.35
N GLN A 58 6.40 2.78 1.34
CA GLN A 58 5.09 2.70 1.99
C GLN A 58 4.23 1.59 1.38
N LEU A 59 4.24 1.48 0.06
CA LEU A 59 3.46 0.47 -0.64
C LEU A 59 4.02 -0.94 -0.39
N THR A 60 5.35 -1.08 -0.33
CA THR A 60 6.02 -2.34 0.05
C THR A 60 5.63 -2.76 1.47
N ALA A 61 5.60 -1.81 2.42
CA ALA A 61 5.16 -2.07 3.79
C ALA A 61 3.67 -2.46 3.86
N HIS A 62 2.82 -1.82 3.04
CA HIS A 62 1.41 -2.19 2.93
C HIS A 62 1.23 -3.63 2.45
N ILE A 63 1.91 -4.02 1.37
CA ILE A 63 1.85 -5.37 0.81
C ILE A 63 2.43 -6.39 1.80
N ALA A 64 3.58 -6.08 2.41
CA ALA A 64 4.17 -6.93 3.45
C ALA A 64 3.21 -7.16 4.62
N TYR A 65 2.54 -6.12 5.08
CA TYR A 65 1.55 -6.23 6.16
C TYR A 65 0.39 -7.15 5.78
N LEU A 66 -0.14 -7.03 4.57
CA LEU A 66 -1.23 -7.90 4.09
C LEU A 66 -0.77 -9.35 3.89
N ALA A 67 0.50 -9.56 3.48
CA ALA A 67 1.05 -10.89 3.22
C ALA A 67 1.45 -11.64 4.49
N VAL A 68 2.12 -10.96 5.42
CA VAL A 68 2.59 -11.57 6.68
C VAL A 68 1.45 -11.68 7.69
N GLY A 69 0.40 -10.90 7.51
CA GLY A 69 -0.70 -10.80 8.47
C GLY A 69 -0.31 -9.99 9.71
N THR A 70 -1.19 -9.99 10.70
CA THR A 70 -1.02 -9.22 11.93
C THR A 70 -0.19 -9.95 12.99
N ALA A 71 0.48 -11.05 12.66
CA ALA A 71 1.30 -11.81 13.61
C ALA A 71 2.45 -10.94 14.12
N GLY A 72 2.26 -10.32 15.26
CA GLY A 72 3.26 -9.51 15.96
C GLY A 72 3.33 -8.03 15.58
N ILE A 73 2.55 -7.56 14.62
CA ILE A 73 2.51 -6.13 14.26
C ILE A 73 1.34 -5.47 14.97
N THR A 74 1.59 -4.81 16.06
CA THR A 74 0.56 -4.03 16.75
C THR A 74 0.78 -2.54 16.52
N PRO A 75 -0.12 -1.85 15.81
CA PRO A 75 -0.26 -0.42 15.99
C PRO A 75 -0.89 -0.20 17.36
N SER A 76 -0.18 0.31 18.32
CA SER A 76 -0.66 0.62 19.68
C SER A 76 -0.96 -0.56 20.60
N GLY A 77 0.00 -1.44 20.88
CA GLY A 77 -0.01 -2.29 22.08
C GLY A 77 -1.14 -3.33 22.23
N ALA A 78 -2.00 -3.52 21.25
CA ALA A 78 -2.97 -4.59 21.24
C ALA A 78 -2.37 -5.83 20.56
N GLN A 79 -2.13 -6.88 21.30
CA GLN A 79 -1.71 -8.18 20.75
C GLN A 79 -2.85 -8.79 19.95
N LEU A 80 -2.76 -8.75 18.65
CA LEU A 80 -3.61 -9.51 17.74
C LEU A 80 -2.83 -10.73 17.23
N GLY A 81 -2.88 -11.80 17.99
CA GLY A 81 -2.28 -13.09 17.62
C GLY A 81 -0.95 -13.40 18.30
N SER A 82 -0.68 -14.69 18.46
CA SER A 82 0.59 -15.21 18.99
C SER A 82 1.65 -15.28 17.90
N PRO A 83 2.96 -15.11 18.23
CA PRO A 83 4.04 -15.31 17.26
C PRO A 83 3.94 -16.69 16.62
N GLY A 84 3.97 -16.74 15.29
CA GLY A 84 3.88 -17.99 14.54
C GLY A 84 2.49 -18.43 14.11
N GLN A 85 1.46 -17.62 14.37
CA GLN A 85 0.12 -17.87 13.86
C GLN A 85 0.04 -17.53 12.38
N ALA A 86 -0.63 -18.38 11.59
CA ALA A 86 -0.89 -18.13 10.19
C ALA A 86 -1.59 -16.77 9.99
N PRO A 87 -1.37 -16.09 8.85
CA PRO A 87 -2.05 -14.85 8.53
C PRO A 87 -3.56 -15.00 8.75
N SER A 88 -4.16 -14.01 9.41
CA SER A 88 -5.60 -14.03 9.61
C SER A 88 -6.32 -14.10 8.25
N PRO A 89 -7.25 -15.04 8.05
CA PRO A 89 -8.04 -15.06 6.82
C PRO A 89 -8.98 -13.85 6.70
N LEU A 90 -9.00 -13.02 7.74
CA LEU A 90 -9.80 -11.81 7.80
C LEU A 90 -9.10 -10.68 7.02
N VAL A 91 -9.31 -10.64 5.72
CA VAL A 91 -8.84 -9.54 4.85
C VAL A 91 -9.95 -8.51 4.78
N GLY A 92 -9.76 -7.39 5.45
CA GLY A 92 -10.73 -6.29 5.40
C GLY A 92 -10.67 -5.40 6.65
N ARG A 93 -11.28 -4.25 6.54
CA ARG A 93 -11.43 -3.31 7.66
C ARG A 93 -12.54 -3.80 8.57
N VAL A 94 -12.24 -4.01 9.86
CA VAL A 94 -13.28 -4.26 10.87
C VAL A 94 -14.10 -3.00 11.04
N SER A 95 -15.38 -3.05 10.68
CA SER A 95 -16.29 -1.90 10.76
C SER A 95 -17.06 -1.83 12.09
N SER A 96 -17.17 -2.96 12.81
CA SER A 96 -17.74 -2.98 14.15
C SER A 96 -17.30 -4.21 14.94
N ALA A 97 -17.11 -4.02 16.24
CA ALA A 97 -16.91 -5.10 17.21
C ALA A 97 -17.96 -4.93 18.31
N GLY A 98 -18.74 -5.98 18.57
CA GLY A 98 -19.75 -6.00 19.64
C GLY A 98 -19.32 -6.93 20.76
N GLU A 99 -19.49 -6.48 22.02
CA GLU A 99 -19.24 -7.27 23.22
C GLU A 99 -20.55 -7.97 23.63
N GLY A 100 -20.53 -9.33 23.66
CA GLY A 100 -21.65 -10.09 24.21
C GLY A 100 -22.29 -11.16 23.30
N SER A 101 -22.22 -11.08 22.02
CA SER A 101 -22.31 -12.16 21.01
C SER A 101 -21.46 -11.68 19.85
N VAL A 102 -20.35 -12.37 19.62
CA VAL A 102 -19.31 -11.91 18.70
C VAL A 102 -19.87 -11.77 17.28
N SER A 103 -20.28 -10.57 16.91
CA SER A 103 -20.62 -10.19 15.54
C SER A 103 -19.47 -9.35 15.00
N VAL A 104 -18.57 -9.98 14.25
CA VAL A 104 -17.51 -9.27 13.51
C VAL A 104 -18.03 -9.04 12.09
N SER A 105 -18.31 -7.80 11.76
CA SER A 105 -18.62 -7.41 10.40
C SER A 105 -17.32 -7.00 9.67
N VAL A 106 -17.00 -7.70 8.60
CA VAL A 106 -15.84 -7.42 7.75
C VAL A 106 -16.35 -6.84 6.43
N ASP A 107 -15.86 -5.68 6.09
CA ASP A 107 -16.09 -5.10 4.77
C ASP A 107 -15.06 -5.66 3.78
N ASN A 108 -15.49 -6.66 3.00
CA ASN A 108 -14.67 -7.33 1.99
C ASN A 108 -14.62 -6.59 0.64
N GLY A 109 -15.09 -5.35 0.58
CA GLY A 109 -15.26 -4.60 -0.67
C GLY A 109 -13.98 -4.04 -1.30
N SER A 110 -12.79 -4.45 -0.86
CA SER A 110 -11.55 -3.85 -1.31
C SER A 110 -10.82 -4.68 -2.36
N GLN A 111 -11.09 -4.37 -3.64
CA GLN A 111 -10.25 -4.88 -4.72
C GLN A 111 -8.84 -4.29 -4.64
N PRO A 112 -7.76 -5.10 -4.89
CA PRO A 112 -6.39 -4.60 -4.96
C PRO A 112 -6.28 -3.37 -5.89
N GLY A 113 -5.61 -2.32 -5.39
CA GLY A 113 -5.48 -1.06 -6.13
C GLY A 113 -6.64 -0.07 -5.93
N SER A 114 -7.71 -0.44 -5.26
CA SER A 114 -8.79 0.49 -4.90
C SER A 114 -8.43 1.37 -3.70
N ALA A 115 -9.10 2.51 -3.54
CA ALA A 115 -8.93 3.36 -2.36
C ALA A 115 -9.14 2.60 -1.05
N ALA A 116 -10.19 1.78 -0.99
CA ALA A 116 -10.52 0.97 0.17
C ALA A 116 -9.42 -0.07 0.47
N TRP A 117 -8.79 -0.64 -0.55
CA TRP A 117 -7.67 -1.57 -0.37
C TRP A 117 -6.47 -0.89 0.28
N PHE A 118 -6.05 0.28 -0.22
CA PHE A 118 -4.94 1.03 0.38
C PHE A 118 -5.24 1.48 1.81
N GLN A 119 -6.49 1.78 2.13
CA GLN A 119 -6.90 2.24 3.45
C GLN A 119 -6.96 1.13 4.52
N GLN A 120 -6.73 -0.12 4.17
CA GLN A 120 -6.69 -1.23 5.13
C GLN A 120 -5.51 -1.15 6.10
N THR A 121 -4.45 -0.46 5.72
CA THR A 121 -3.26 -0.26 6.57
C THR A 121 -2.88 1.20 6.67
N ILE A 122 -2.14 1.54 7.73
CA ILE A 122 -1.57 2.88 7.90
C ILE A 122 -0.59 3.24 6.76
N TYR A 123 0.14 2.24 6.26
CA TYR A 123 1.13 2.40 5.18
C TYR A 123 0.44 2.69 3.85
N GLY A 124 -0.59 1.92 3.52
CA GLY A 124 -1.39 2.13 2.32
C GLY A 124 -2.15 3.45 2.35
N SER A 125 -2.66 3.85 3.52
CA SER A 125 -3.31 5.17 3.70
C SER A 125 -2.32 6.31 3.47
N ALA A 126 -1.10 6.19 3.98
CA ALA A 126 -0.05 7.19 3.77
C ALA A 126 0.37 7.28 2.30
N PHE A 127 0.55 6.12 1.64
CA PHE A 127 0.78 6.06 0.19
C PHE A 127 -0.35 6.73 -0.59
N TRP A 128 -1.61 6.42 -0.26
CA TRP A 128 -2.78 6.96 -0.95
C TRP A 128 -2.87 8.48 -0.84
N ALA A 129 -2.59 9.01 0.37
CA ALA A 129 -2.57 10.45 0.61
C ALA A 129 -1.48 11.14 -0.22
N LEU A 130 -0.29 10.57 -0.29
CA LEU A 130 0.82 11.11 -1.08
C LEU A 130 0.54 10.98 -2.59
N ALA A 131 0.04 9.84 -3.04
CA ALA A 131 -0.32 9.58 -4.43
C ALA A 131 -1.42 10.53 -4.94
N SER A 132 -2.29 11.01 -4.06
CA SER A 132 -3.37 11.93 -4.43
C SER A 132 -2.86 13.24 -5.06
N GLN A 133 -1.66 13.68 -4.68
CA GLN A 133 -1.02 14.88 -5.20
C GLN A 133 -0.61 14.75 -6.68
N PHE A 134 -0.43 13.51 -7.14
CA PHE A 134 0.00 13.20 -8.51
C PHE A 134 -1.16 12.73 -9.41
N ARG A 135 -2.38 12.70 -8.89
CA ARG A 135 -3.58 12.38 -9.66
C ARG A 135 -4.08 13.65 -10.34
N SER A 136 -3.56 13.95 -11.51
CA SER A 136 -4.14 14.98 -12.33
C SER A 136 -5.33 14.42 -13.12
N PHE A 137 -6.52 14.98 -12.93
CA PHE A 137 -7.61 14.81 -13.86
C PHE A 137 -7.25 15.56 -15.15
N GLN A 138 -6.75 14.84 -16.15
CA GLN A 138 -6.66 15.41 -17.49
C GLN A 138 -8.08 15.43 -18.08
N TYR A 139 -8.74 16.54 -17.98
CA TYR A 139 -9.92 16.83 -18.77
C TYR A 139 -9.46 16.95 -20.23
N ARG A 140 -9.53 15.87 -21.00
CA ARG A 140 -9.43 15.94 -22.45
C ARG A 140 -10.76 16.50 -22.96
N THR A 141 -10.83 17.79 -23.15
CA THR A 141 -11.86 18.38 -24.00
C THR A 141 -11.65 17.84 -25.40
N ARG A 142 -12.55 17.00 -25.85
CA ARG A 142 -12.60 16.54 -27.24
C ARG A 142 -12.97 17.74 -28.06
N THR A 143 -12.00 18.46 -28.61
CA THR A 143 -12.23 19.52 -29.58
C THR A 143 -12.90 18.87 -30.79
N ARG A 144 -14.20 19.10 -30.93
CA ARG A 144 -14.97 18.72 -32.10
C ARG A 144 -14.41 19.58 -33.25
N MET A 145 -13.53 19.00 -34.08
CA MET A 145 -13.18 19.63 -35.33
C MET A 145 -14.46 19.86 -36.13
N GLY A 146 -14.87 21.11 -36.24
CA GLY A 146 -15.94 21.51 -37.11
C GLY A 146 -15.56 21.13 -38.54
N ARG A 147 -16.40 20.35 -39.21
CA ARG A 147 -16.34 20.20 -40.66
C ARG A 147 -16.63 21.58 -41.24
N GLY A 148 -15.59 22.22 -41.74
CA GLY A 148 -15.76 23.32 -42.67
C GLY A 148 -16.37 22.79 -43.96
N TRP A 149 -17.30 23.55 -44.48
CA TRP A 149 -17.94 23.38 -45.78
C TRP A 149 -16.95 23.67 -46.88
#